data_c694f07cd6fce11874a273067fa328ff
#
_entry.id   c694f07cd6fce11874a273067fa328ff
#
_cell.length_a   1.000
_cell.length_b   1.000
_cell.length_c   1.000
_cell.angle_alpha   90.00
_cell.angle_beta   90.00
_cell.angle_gamma   90.00
#
_symmetry.space_group_name_H-M   'P 1'
#
loop_
_entity.id
_entity.type
_entity.pdbx_description
1 polymer ?
#
loop_
_entity_poly.entity_id
_entity_poly.type
_entity_poly.pdbx_seq_one_letter_code
_entity_poly.pdbx_strand_id
1 'polypeptide(L)'
;PEGTGYRSKTRFAKFFNLPELMSMFKEIADIQTADMLKMPVPEAEYHNVVLQPSEQQEKIVASLSERAEKVRNKQVDSNEDNMLVITNDGRKLALDQRLINPMLPDSDTGKVAVCAENVYNIWERTAEKKSTQMVFVDLSTPHNDGQFNVYDDLKKKLLDKGIPETEIAYIPVSY
;
A
#
# COMPACT_ATOMS: atom_id res chain seq x y z
N PRO A 1 13.16 -12.74 -10.55
CA PRO A 1 14.26 -13.63 -10.88
C PRO A 1 14.07 -14.87 -10.05
N GLU A 2 13.67 -15.88 -10.72
CA GLU A 2 13.72 -17.21 -10.18
C GLU A 2 15.20 -17.52 -10.09
N GLY A 3 15.72 -17.96 -8.98
CA GLY A 3 17.15 -18.18 -8.76
C GLY A 3 17.90 -19.02 -9.79
N THR A 4 17.27 -19.43 -10.86
CA THR A 4 17.76 -20.29 -11.93
C THR A 4 17.69 -19.67 -13.33
N GLY A 5 17.28 -18.44 -13.52
CA GLY A 5 17.29 -17.83 -14.85
C GLY A 5 16.40 -16.62 -15.05
N TYR A 6 16.73 -15.86 -16.07
CA TYR A 6 15.95 -14.71 -16.56
C TYR A 6 14.98 -15.18 -17.63
N ARG A 7 13.68 -14.82 -17.51
CA ARG A 7 12.74 -14.93 -18.62
C ARG A 7 12.73 -13.66 -19.42
N SER A 8 13.12 -13.74 -20.66
CA SER A 8 12.95 -12.64 -21.61
C SER A 8 11.48 -12.52 -22.00
N LYS A 9 10.89 -11.35 -21.81
CA LYS A 9 9.56 -10.99 -22.34
C LYS A 9 9.68 -9.80 -23.26
N THR A 10 9.11 -9.90 -24.44
CA THR A 10 9.00 -8.77 -25.35
C THR A 10 7.99 -7.78 -24.79
N ARG A 11 8.40 -6.55 -24.58
CA ARG A 11 7.55 -5.44 -24.11
C ARG A 11 7.86 -4.21 -24.93
N PHE A 12 6.90 -3.29 -25.04
CA PHE A 12 7.19 -1.92 -25.44
C PHE A 12 8.02 -1.27 -24.33
N ALA A 13 9.34 -1.19 -24.53
CA ALA A 13 10.27 -0.60 -23.58
C ALA A 13 10.85 0.73 -24.07
N LYS A 14 10.92 0.93 -25.39
CA LYS A 14 11.43 2.14 -26.02
C LYS A 14 10.63 2.44 -27.29
N PHE A 15 10.41 3.72 -27.53
CA PHE A 15 9.88 4.19 -28.79
C PHE A 15 11.01 4.36 -29.81
N PHE A 16 10.78 3.91 -31.03
CA PHE A 16 11.65 4.24 -32.15
C PHE A 16 11.26 5.64 -32.65
N ASN A 17 12.28 6.45 -32.96
CA ASN A 17 12.08 7.82 -33.45
C ASN A 17 11.14 8.68 -32.55
N LEU A 18 11.41 8.69 -31.25
CA LEU A 18 10.64 9.47 -30.26
C LEU A 18 10.52 10.97 -30.61
N PRO A 19 11.54 11.65 -31.14
CA PRO A 19 11.44 13.08 -31.48
C PRO A 19 10.35 13.38 -32.51
N GLU A 20 10.22 12.56 -33.56
CA GLU A 20 9.19 12.74 -34.58
C GLU A 20 7.79 12.46 -34.02
N LEU A 21 7.64 11.37 -33.26
CA LEU A 21 6.40 11.06 -32.56
C LEU A 21 5.96 12.21 -31.65
N MET A 22 6.89 12.78 -30.89
CA MET A 22 6.61 13.92 -30.01
C MET A 22 6.26 15.19 -30.79
N SER A 23 6.85 15.41 -31.97
CA SER A 23 6.51 16.54 -32.80
C SER A 23 5.09 16.42 -33.33
N MET A 24 4.71 15.25 -33.85
CA MET A 24 3.34 14.98 -34.32
C MET A 24 2.32 15.10 -33.17
N PHE A 25 2.66 14.62 -32.00
CA PHE A 25 1.77 14.70 -30.84
C PHE A 25 1.53 16.15 -30.39
N LYS A 26 2.57 16.99 -30.44
CA LYS A 26 2.48 18.42 -30.08
C LYS A 26 1.62 19.25 -31.04
N GLU A 27 1.35 18.76 -32.25
CA GLU A 27 0.46 19.44 -33.21
C GLU A 27 -1.01 19.40 -32.76
N ILE A 28 -1.38 18.38 -32.00
CA ILE A 28 -2.76 18.12 -31.56
C ILE A 28 -2.96 18.14 -30.05
N ALA A 29 -1.88 18.24 -29.27
CA ALA A 29 -1.92 18.21 -27.81
C ALA A 29 -1.08 19.32 -27.20
N ASP A 30 -1.61 19.99 -26.19
CA ASP A 30 -0.85 20.87 -25.32
C ASP A 30 -0.16 20.05 -24.24
N ILE A 31 1.17 20.13 -24.17
CA ILE A 31 1.97 19.39 -23.19
C ILE A 31 2.55 20.38 -22.19
N GLN A 32 2.07 20.29 -20.95
CA GLN A 32 2.58 21.07 -19.84
C GLN A 32 3.32 20.15 -18.88
N THR A 33 4.62 20.37 -18.72
CA THR A 33 5.41 19.68 -17.67
C THR A 33 5.31 20.43 -16.34
N ALA A 34 5.61 19.76 -15.23
CA ALA A 34 5.64 20.40 -13.90
C ALA A 34 6.56 21.64 -13.88
N ASP A 35 7.71 21.57 -14.56
CA ASP A 35 8.66 22.68 -14.65
C ASP A 35 8.10 23.87 -15.45
N MET A 36 7.31 23.63 -16.48
CA MET A 36 6.64 24.68 -17.28
C MET A 36 5.56 25.39 -16.46
N LEU A 37 4.81 24.62 -15.66
CA LEU A 37 3.73 25.15 -14.84
C LEU A 37 4.21 25.99 -13.66
N LYS A 38 5.47 25.87 -13.25
CA LYS A 38 6.06 26.59 -12.10
C LYS A 38 5.14 26.57 -10.88
N MET A 39 4.47 25.44 -10.65
CA MET A 39 3.57 25.29 -9.50
C MET A 39 4.37 25.40 -8.20
N PRO A 40 3.84 26.06 -7.17
CA PRO A 40 4.46 26.04 -5.86
C PRO A 40 4.36 24.62 -5.29
N VAL A 41 5.46 23.87 -5.41
CA VAL A 41 5.57 22.52 -4.83
C VAL A 41 6.23 22.67 -3.46
N PRO A 42 5.62 22.16 -2.38
CA PRO A 42 6.25 22.18 -1.07
C PRO A 42 7.49 21.31 -1.05
N GLU A 43 8.49 21.73 -0.28
CA GLU A 43 9.64 20.89 0.01
C GLU A 43 9.19 19.67 0.82
N ALA A 44 9.60 18.49 0.39
CA ALA A 44 9.18 17.22 0.99
C ALA A 44 10.35 16.56 1.73
N GLU A 45 10.13 16.21 2.98
CA GLU A 45 11.00 15.33 3.74
C GLU A 45 10.43 13.90 3.76
N TYR A 46 11.28 12.91 3.47
CA TYR A 46 10.87 11.51 3.42
C TYR A 46 11.40 10.76 4.64
N HIS A 47 10.47 10.27 5.47
CA HIS A 47 10.79 9.46 6.64
C HIS A 47 10.32 8.02 6.44
N ASN A 48 11.27 7.09 6.28
CA ASN A 48 10.97 5.68 6.15
C ASN A 48 10.92 5.02 7.53
N VAL A 49 9.76 4.51 7.92
CA VAL A 49 9.59 3.73 9.15
C VAL A 49 9.64 2.24 8.81
N VAL A 50 10.71 1.57 9.21
CA VAL A 50 10.93 0.14 8.98
C VAL A 50 10.58 -0.62 10.24
N LEU A 51 9.70 -1.60 10.12
CA LEU A 51 9.24 -2.44 11.23
C LEU A 51 9.79 -3.86 11.06
N GLN A 52 10.04 -4.50 12.19
CA GLN A 52 10.41 -5.92 12.20
C GLN A 52 9.15 -6.79 12.10
N PRO A 53 9.18 -7.88 11.34
CA PRO A 53 8.07 -8.82 11.30
C PRO A 53 7.88 -9.52 12.64
N SER A 54 6.64 -9.88 12.96
CA SER A 54 6.35 -10.74 14.08
C SER A 54 6.67 -12.20 13.73
N GLU A 55 6.91 -13.06 14.74
CA GLU A 55 7.10 -14.51 14.53
C GLU A 55 5.92 -15.13 13.73
N GLN A 56 4.72 -14.62 13.93
CA GLN A 56 3.54 -15.08 13.21
C GLN A 56 3.61 -14.69 11.73
N GLN A 57 4.04 -13.48 11.43
CA GLN A 57 4.25 -13.04 10.05
C GLN A 57 5.34 -13.86 9.36
N GLU A 58 6.44 -14.16 10.05
CA GLU A 58 7.50 -15.01 9.50
C GLU A 58 6.99 -16.42 9.13
N LYS A 59 6.19 -17.04 10.00
CA LYS A 59 5.56 -18.35 9.72
C LYS A 59 4.65 -18.29 8.48
N ILE A 60 3.85 -17.22 8.35
CA ILE A 60 2.98 -17.07 7.18
C ILE A 60 3.81 -16.84 5.91
N VAL A 61 4.87 -16.03 5.98
CA VAL A 61 5.80 -15.83 4.84
C VAL A 61 6.44 -17.16 4.39
N ALA A 62 6.85 -18.01 5.33
CA ALA A 62 7.37 -19.33 5.01
C ALA A 62 6.32 -20.18 4.26
N SER A 63 5.08 -20.19 4.73
CA SER A 63 3.97 -20.86 4.03
C SER A 63 3.70 -20.29 2.63
N LEU A 64 3.75 -18.96 2.45
CA LEU A 64 3.60 -18.35 1.13
C LEU A 64 4.74 -18.77 0.19
N SER A 65 5.97 -18.92 0.71
CA SER A 65 7.12 -19.38 -0.06
C SER A 65 6.95 -20.82 -0.52
N GLU A 66 6.47 -21.71 0.35
CA GLU A 66 6.17 -23.10 -0.02
C GLU A 66 5.07 -23.19 -1.09
N ARG A 67 4.01 -22.38 -0.95
CA ARG A 67 2.94 -22.29 -1.96
C ARG A 67 3.50 -21.82 -3.30
N ALA A 68 4.37 -20.81 -3.30
CA ALA A 68 5.01 -20.30 -4.51
C ALA A 68 5.88 -21.37 -5.20
N GLU A 69 6.58 -22.21 -4.45
CA GLU A 69 7.35 -23.32 -5.00
C GLU A 69 6.44 -24.39 -5.63
N LYS A 70 5.34 -24.76 -4.99
CA LYS A 70 4.36 -25.71 -5.54
C LYS A 70 3.77 -25.22 -6.86
N VAL A 71 3.38 -23.92 -6.92
CA VAL A 71 2.88 -23.31 -8.15
C VAL A 71 3.94 -23.28 -9.25
N ARG A 72 5.18 -22.96 -8.90
CA ARG A 72 6.32 -22.96 -9.83
C ARG A 72 6.57 -24.34 -10.42
N ASN A 73 6.50 -25.36 -9.59
CA ASN A 73 6.73 -26.77 -9.96
C ASN A 73 5.49 -27.41 -10.60
N LYS A 74 4.40 -26.64 -10.83
CA LYS A 74 3.14 -27.14 -11.40
C LYS A 74 2.52 -28.30 -10.59
N GLN A 75 2.67 -28.26 -9.28
CA GLN A 75 2.14 -29.27 -8.35
C GLN A 75 0.72 -28.95 -7.88
N VAL A 76 0.22 -27.75 -8.21
CA VAL A 76 -1.12 -27.26 -7.86
C VAL A 76 -1.77 -26.70 -9.11
N ASP A 77 -3.09 -26.93 -9.26
CA ASP A 77 -3.86 -26.33 -10.35
C ASP A 77 -3.93 -24.81 -10.20
N SER A 78 -3.87 -24.10 -11.33
CA SER A 78 -3.90 -22.63 -11.34
C SER A 78 -5.23 -22.02 -10.82
N ASN A 79 -6.30 -22.83 -10.80
CA ASN A 79 -7.59 -22.46 -10.23
C ASN A 79 -7.63 -22.62 -8.71
N GLU A 80 -6.77 -23.48 -8.15
CA GLU A 80 -6.67 -23.69 -6.70
C GLU A 80 -5.71 -22.66 -6.06
N ASP A 81 -4.52 -22.48 -6.68
CA ASP A 81 -3.54 -21.50 -6.22
C ASP A 81 -2.67 -21.00 -7.37
N ASN A 82 -2.26 -19.75 -7.30
CA ASN A 82 -1.42 -19.14 -8.33
C ASN A 82 -0.63 -17.95 -7.77
N MET A 83 0.38 -17.51 -8.52
CA MET A 83 1.26 -16.42 -8.09
C MET A 83 0.54 -15.09 -7.83
N LEU A 84 -0.62 -14.85 -8.45
CA LEU A 84 -1.41 -13.63 -8.21
C LEU A 84 -2.05 -13.66 -6.82
N VAL A 85 -2.65 -14.81 -6.46
CA VAL A 85 -3.24 -15.03 -5.12
C VAL A 85 -2.16 -14.91 -4.06
N ILE A 86 -1.03 -15.61 -4.22
CA ILE A 86 0.09 -15.59 -3.26
C ILE A 86 0.64 -14.16 -3.09
N THR A 87 0.79 -13.40 -4.19
CA THR A 87 1.25 -12.02 -4.13
C THR A 87 0.25 -11.12 -3.39
N ASN A 88 -1.05 -11.32 -3.63
CA ASN A 88 -2.08 -10.57 -2.93
C ASN A 88 -2.10 -10.89 -1.43
N ASP A 89 -1.97 -12.18 -1.07
CA ASP A 89 -1.84 -12.59 0.32
C ASP A 89 -0.60 -11.97 0.98
N GLY A 90 0.53 -11.94 0.27
CA GLY A 90 1.75 -11.29 0.74
C GLY A 90 1.55 -9.78 0.99
N ARG A 91 0.81 -9.09 0.11
CA ARG A 91 0.48 -7.66 0.31
C ARG A 91 -0.42 -7.44 1.53
N LYS A 92 -1.43 -8.29 1.70
CA LYS A 92 -2.32 -8.26 2.87
C LYS A 92 -1.53 -8.48 4.16
N LEU A 93 -0.70 -9.53 4.19
CA LEU A 93 0.15 -9.84 5.34
C LEU A 93 1.10 -8.69 5.68
N ALA A 94 1.68 -8.08 4.66
CA ALA A 94 2.60 -6.95 4.84
C ALA A 94 1.91 -5.70 5.42
N LEU A 95 0.60 -5.55 5.26
CA LEU A 95 -0.17 -4.47 5.85
C LEU A 95 -0.64 -4.86 7.26
N ASP A 96 -1.41 -5.94 7.36
CA ASP A 96 -1.91 -6.47 8.62
C ASP A 96 -2.23 -7.97 8.50
N GLN A 97 -1.73 -8.79 9.43
CA GLN A 97 -1.94 -10.24 9.42
C GLN A 97 -3.43 -10.64 9.55
N ARG A 98 -4.27 -9.79 10.15
CA ARG A 98 -5.71 -10.02 10.29
C ARG A 98 -6.46 -9.96 8.94
N LEU A 99 -5.85 -9.39 7.89
CA LEU A 99 -6.38 -9.45 6.52
C LEU A 99 -6.23 -10.84 5.87
N ILE A 100 -5.35 -11.68 6.41
CA ILE A 100 -5.21 -13.08 6.02
C ILE A 100 -6.13 -13.96 6.85
N ASN A 101 -6.12 -13.74 8.16
CA ASN A 101 -6.97 -14.47 9.10
C ASN A 101 -7.40 -13.54 10.24
N PRO A 102 -8.69 -13.16 10.29
CA PRO A 102 -9.22 -12.27 11.31
C PRO A 102 -9.08 -12.78 12.76
N MET A 103 -8.81 -14.09 12.94
CA MET A 103 -8.59 -14.69 14.25
C MET A 103 -7.18 -14.44 14.79
N LEU A 104 -6.28 -13.91 13.98
CA LEU A 104 -4.93 -13.56 14.44
C LEU A 104 -4.97 -12.31 15.32
N PRO A 105 -4.07 -12.24 16.31
CA PRO A 105 -4.04 -11.11 17.23
C PRO A 105 -3.65 -9.82 16.52
N ASP A 106 -4.09 -8.70 17.07
CA ASP A 106 -3.54 -7.39 16.71
C ASP A 106 -2.07 -7.31 17.15
N SER A 107 -1.31 -6.46 16.51
CA SER A 107 0.10 -6.24 16.83
C SER A 107 0.35 -4.78 17.16
N ASP A 108 0.76 -4.50 18.38
CA ASP A 108 1.12 -3.14 18.82
C ASP A 108 2.36 -2.59 18.10
N THR A 109 3.16 -3.48 17.52
CA THR A 109 4.33 -3.13 16.69
C THR A 109 4.04 -3.23 15.19
N GLY A 110 2.79 -3.52 14.81
CA GLY A 110 2.34 -3.61 13.43
C GLY A 110 2.24 -2.26 12.74
N LYS A 111 2.19 -2.27 11.42
CA LYS A 111 2.14 -1.03 10.61
C LYS A 111 0.99 -0.11 10.99
N VAL A 112 -0.18 -0.67 11.26
CA VAL A 112 -1.38 0.13 11.59
C VAL A 112 -1.21 0.80 12.94
N ALA A 113 -0.68 0.08 13.95
CA ALA A 113 -0.44 0.63 15.27
C ALA A 113 0.63 1.73 15.24
N VAL A 114 1.75 1.50 14.56
CA VAL A 114 2.82 2.49 14.41
C VAL A 114 2.37 3.69 13.57
N CYS A 115 1.54 3.48 12.56
CA CYS A 115 0.92 4.58 11.81
C CYS A 115 0.03 5.43 12.71
N ALA A 116 -0.82 4.81 13.55
CA ALA A 116 -1.66 5.54 14.50
C ALA A 116 -0.83 6.35 15.51
N GLU A 117 0.29 5.79 15.98
CA GLU A 117 1.23 6.49 16.87
C GLU A 117 1.84 7.71 16.18
N ASN A 118 2.33 7.55 14.96
CA ASN A 118 2.91 8.65 14.20
C ASN A 118 1.90 9.76 13.92
N VAL A 119 0.67 9.40 13.54
CA VAL A 119 -0.43 10.36 13.31
C VAL A 119 -0.73 11.12 14.60
N TYR A 120 -0.84 10.42 15.73
CA TYR A 120 -1.09 11.03 17.03
C TYR A 120 0.02 12.00 17.42
N ASN A 121 1.28 11.59 17.31
CA ASN A 121 2.43 12.44 17.66
C ASN A 121 2.51 13.71 16.79
N ILE A 122 2.15 13.61 15.51
CA ILE A 122 2.10 14.77 14.62
C ILE A 122 0.91 15.66 15.00
N TRP A 123 -0.26 15.08 15.26
CA TRP A 123 -1.47 15.79 15.67
C TRP A 123 -1.21 16.59 16.95
N GLU A 124 -0.63 15.96 17.98
CA GLU A 124 -0.30 16.62 19.24
C GLU A 124 0.71 17.76 19.03
N ARG A 125 1.80 17.48 18.32
CA ARG A 125 2.87 18.48 18.07
C ARG A 125 2.38 19.67 17.25
N THR A 126 1.39 19.48 16.40
CA THR A 126 0.88 20.51 15.49
C THR A 126 -0.48 21.09 15.92
N ALA A 127 -0.95 20.79 17.12
CA ALA A 127 -2.26 21.19 17.63
C ALA A 127 -2.49 22.70 17.56
N GLU A 128 -1.48 23.50 17.91
CA GLU A 128 -1.57 24.98 17.83
C GLU A 128 -1.77 25.47 16.39
N LYS A 129 -1.15 24.81 15.41
CA LYS A 129 -1.21 25.15 13.98
C LYS A 129 -2.43 24.55 13.28
N LYS A 130 -3.12 23.63 13.93
CA LYS A 130 -4.23 22.85 13.36
C LYS A 130 -3.87 22.23 11.99
N SER A 131 -2.69 21.60 11.91
CA SER A 131 -2.20 21.01 10.66
C SER A 131 -3.04 19.80 10.28
N THR A 132 -3.30 19.64 8.98
CA THR A 132 -4.03 18.49 8.43
C THR A 132 -3.05 17.38 8.04
N GLN A 133 -3.43 16.16 8.29
CA GLN A 133 -2.70 14.96 7.88
C GLN A 133 -3.56 14.14 6.91
N MET A 134 -2.93 13.55 5.90
CA MET A 134 -3.58 12.59 4.99
C MET A 134 -2.90 11.24 5.13
N VAL A 135 -3.70 10.20 5.37
CA VAL A 135 -3.24 8.82 5.44
C VAL A 135 -3.77 8.05 4.24
N PHE A 136 -2.85 7.45 3.47
CA PHE A 136 -3.18 6.67 2.30
C PHE A 136 -3.05 5.19 2.62
N VAL A 137 -4.13 4.44 2.37
CA VAL A 137 -4.18 2.98 2.54
C VAL A 137 -4.74 2.39 1.26
N ASP A 138 -3.95 1.59 0.56
CA ASP A 138 -4.27 1.05 -0.76
C ASP A 138 -5.01 -0.31 -0.73
N LEU A 139 -5.19 -0.87 0.45
CA LEU A 139 -5.89 -2.14 0.66
C LEU A 139 -6.93 -2.01 1.77
N SER A 140 -7.88 -2.97 1.77
CA SER A 140 -8.85 -3.10 2.87
C SER A 140 -9.80 -1.91 3.01
N THR A 141 -10.29 -1.39 1.87
CA THR A 141 -11.35 -0.37 1.86
C THR A 141 -12.57 -0.88 2.63
N PRO A 142 -13.22 -0.03 3.46
CA PRO A 142 -14.39 -0.43 4.21
C PRO A 142 -15.51 -0.95 3.31
N HIS A 143 -16.04 -2.11 3.66
CA HIS A 143 -17.27 -2.66 3.11
C HIS A 143 -18.26 -2.79 4.25
N ASN A 144 -19.53 -2.46 4.03
CA ASN A 144 -20.57 -2.57 5.07
C ASN A 144 -20.97 -4.03 5.37
N ASP A 145 -20.01 -4.94 5.44
CA ASP A 145 -20.17 -6.37 5.67
C ASP A 145 -19.81 -6.81 7.09
N GLY A 146 -19.39 -5.86 7.94
CA GLY A 146 -18.96 -6.11 9.31
C GLY A 146 -17.63 -6.86 9.45
N GLN A 147 -16.92 -7.07 8.36
CA GLN A 147 -15.60 -7.69 8.41
C GLN A 147 -14.52 -6.71 8.84
N PHE A 148 -13.41 -7.27 9.32
CA PHE A 148 -12.23 -6.48 9.68
C PHE A 148 -11.71 -5.70 8.47
N ASN A 149 -11.49 -4.41 8.66
CA ASN A 149 -10.79 -3.57 7.70
C ASN A 149 -9.84 -2.61 8.42
N VAL A 150 -8.78 -2.22 7.71
CA VAL A 150 -7.70 -1.40 8.27
C VAL A 150 -8.14 0.04 8.54
N TYR A 151 -9.08 0.57 7.76
CA TYR A 151 -9.59 1.94 7.95
C TYR A 151 -10.29 2.10 9.28
N ASP A 152 -11.23 1.19 9.61
CA ASP A 152 -11.96 1.25 10.86
C ASP A 152 -11.05 0.94 12.06
N ASP A 153 -10.10 0.01 11.91
CA ASP A 153 -9.12 -0.28 12.95
C ASP A 153 -8.19 0.92 13.21
N LEU A 154 -7.71 1.58 12.16
CA LEU A 154 -6.92 2.80 12.31
C LEU A 154 -7.72 3.92 12.98
N LYS A 155 -8.97 4.15 12.54
CA LYS A 155 -9.86 5.13 13.17
C LYS A 155 -10.04 4.82 14.64
N LYS A 156 -10.32 3.55 15.00
CA LYS A 156 -10.46 3.13 16.39
C LYS A 156 -9.20 3.43 17.21
N LYS A 157 -8.03 3.08 16.69
CA LYS A 157 -6.75 3.35 17.38
C LYS A 157 -6.50 4.84 17.60
N LEU A 158 -6.91 5.69 16.66
CA LEU A 158 -6.81 7.15 16.79
C LEU A 158 -7.77 7.70 17.85
N LEU A 159 -9.01 7.19 17.90
CA LEU A 159 -9.99 7.53 18.93
C LEU A 159 -9.50 7.08 20.33
N ASP A 160 -8.97 5.87 20.46
CA ASP A 160 -8.42 5.32 21.68
C ASP A 160 -7.23 6.16 22.22
N LYS A 161 -6.51 6.84 21.32
CA LYS A 161 -5.44 7.79 21.67
C LYS A 161 -5.98 9.19 22.04
N GLY A 162 -7.26 9.45 21.89
CA GLY A 162 -7.91 10.70 22.29
C GLY A 162 -8.09 11.71 21.18
N ILE A 163 -7.83 11.38 19.91
CA ILE A 163 -8.20 12.27 18.79
C ILE A 163 -9.71 12.29 18.67
N PRO A 164 -10.36 13.48 18.67
CA PRO A 164 -11.81 13.58 18.56
C PRO A 164 -12.33 13.02 17.23
N GLU A 165 -13.47 12.33 17.25
CA GLU A 165 -14.08 11.78 16.03
C GLU A 165 -14.39 12.86 14.99
N THR A 166 -14.69 14.07 15.41
CA THR A 166 -14.96 15.21 14.54
C THR A 166 -13.74 15.67 13.74
N GLU A 167 -12.54 15.22 14.12
CA GLU A 167 -11.29 15.53 13.43
C GLU A 167 -10.81 14.40 12.50
N ILE A 168 -11.57 13.30 12.43
CA ILE A 168 -11.26 12.14 11.58
C ILE A 168 -12.31 12.02 10.49
N ALA A 169 -11.88 12.06 9.23
CA ALA A 169 -12.79 11.89 8.10
C ALA A 169 -12.22 10.93 7.06
N TYR A 170 -13.10 10.16 6.44
CA TYR A 170 -12.78 9.40 5.25
C TYR A 170 -13.04 10.23 4.00
N ILE A 171 -12.13 10.16 3.04
CA ILE A 171 -12.41 10.71 1.71
C ILE A 171 -13.18 9.64 0.95
N PRO A 172 -14.47 9.87 0.63
CA PRO A 172 -15.25 8.88 -0.10
C PRO A 172 -14.68 8.73 -1.52
N VAL A 173 -14.35 7.50 -1.90
CA VAL A 173 -14.07 7.18 -3.29
C VAL A 173 -15.42 6.97 -3.96
N SER A 174 -15.92 7.99 -4.67
CA SER A 174 -17.08 7.82 -5.55
C SER A 174 -16.61 7.07 -6.80
N TYR A 175 -17.08 5.84 -6.98
CA TYR A 175 -16.99 5.11 -8.22
C TYR A 175 -18.12 5.51 -9.17
#